data_5be5a43c3503271094dae4f6d0ccc199
#
_entry.id   5be5a43c3503271094dae4f6d0ccc199
#
_cell.length_a   1.000
_cell.length_b   1.000
_cell.length_c   1.000
_cell.angle_alpha   90.00
_cell.angle_beta   90.00
_cell.angle_gamma   90.00
#
_symmetry.space_group_name_H-M   'P 1'
#
loop_
_entity.id
_entity.type
_entity.pdbx_description
1 polymer ?
#
loop_
_entity_poly.entity_id
_entity_poly.type
_entity_poly.pdbx_seq_one_letter_code
_entity_poly.pdbx_strand_id
1 'polypeptide(L)'
;MRQIIDILRRAGRNRPRRTLSHGDLITSLIGDYQAGFHKPPVFVETGSGLSTVALAKAAGALGGVVYSCDYNDEKVSALKVAAGNDVAAIHFQMGDSLDSLRKIADMHDRLDFVFLDSAASATHTFREFSIVERCLQPGAVLLIDNAALPEETRVLSPVRKGKILVHYLLASPVWEVVGYPTAGDSMVAAIKHEKPEYADSRYEHSEYVDHWNELFDKELVR
;
A
#
# COMPACT_ATOMS: atom_id res chain seq x y z
N MET A 1 11.90 -14.69 20.84
CA MET A 1 10.93 -13.73 21.42
C MET A 1 11.57 -12.43 21.92
N ARG A 2 12.63 -12.41 22.79
CA ARG A 2 13.28 -11.18 23.25
C ARG A 2 13.91 -10.33 22.13
N GLN A 3 14.53 -10.91 21.11
CA GLN A 3 15.15 -10.17 19.98
C GLN A 3 14.12 -9.43 19.12
N ILE A 4 12.95 -9.99 18.89
CA ILE A 4 11.86 -9.34 18.11
C ILE A 4 11.31 -8.13 18.87
N ILE A 5 11.14 -8.24 20.19
CA ILE A 5 10.69 -7.14 21.05
C ILE A 5 11.73 -6.01 21.06
N ASP A 6 13.01 -6.31 21.00
CA ASP A 6 14.07 -5.30 20.97
C ASP A 6 14.18 -4.60 19.61
N ILE A 7 13.90 -5.28 18.50
CA ILE A 7 13.78 -4.68 17.15
C ILE A 7 12.59 -3.73 17.11
N LEU A 8 11.42 -4.16 17.62
CA LEU A 8 10.20 -3.33 17.68
C LEU A 8 10.40 -2.11 18.60
N ARG A 9 11.10 -2.25 19.73
CA ARG A 9 11.45 -1.13 20.62
C ARG A 9 12.46 -0.17 20.01
N ARG A 10 13.39 -0.62 19.19
CA ARG A 10 14.37 0.25 18.50
C ARG A 10 13.71 1.01 17.34
N ALA A 11 12.82 0.39 16.57
CA ALA A 11 12.07 1.05 15.52
C ALA A 11 11.16 2.17 16.06
N GLY A 12 10.56 2.00 17.26
CA GLY A 12 9.67 3.00 17.86
C GLY A 12 10.35 4.19 18.54
N ARG A 13 11.66 4.13 18.89
CA ARG A 13 12.32 5.15 19.73
C ARG A 13 13.05 6.26 18.99
N ASN A 14 13.24 6.18 17.68
CA ASN A 14 14.12 7.12 16.96
C ASN A 14 13.47 7.79 15.74
N ARG A 15 12.15 7.91 15.71
CA ARG A 15 11.50 8.65 14.62
C ARG A 15 11.38 10.12 15.00
N PRO A 16 11.88 11.04 14.15
CA PRO A 16 11.72 12.45 14.40
C PRO A 16 10.23 12.79 14.38
N ARG A 17 9.78 13.63 15.33
CA ARG A 17 8.43 14.22 15.39
C ARG A 17 8.11 15.14 14.19
N ARG A 18 8.86 15.05 13.10
CA ARG A 18 8.66 15.84 11.89
C ARG A 18 7.60 15.13 11.04
N THR A 19 6.50 15.78 10.80
CA THR A 19 5.50 15.38 9.82
C THR A 19 6.16 15.28 8.44
N LEU A 20 6.17 14.09 7.86
CA LEU A 20 6.74 13.84 6.54
C LEU A 20 5.73 14.25 5.46
N SER A 21 6.20 14.74 4.32
CA SER A 21 5.37 14.77 3.12
C SER A 21 5.15 13.34 2.60
N HIS A 22 4.12 13.14 1.77
CA HIS A 22 3.87 11.83 1.14
C HIS A 22 5.10 11.34 0.36
N GLY A 23 5.74 12.23 -0.42
CA GLY A 23 6.94 11.89 -1.19
C GLY A 23 8.14 11.51 -0.32
N ASP A 24 8.36 12.23 0.81
CA ASP A 24 9.45 11.90 1.74
C ASP A 24 9.21 10.54 2.40
N LEU A 25 7.96 10.24 2.79
CA LEU A 25 7.60 8.96 3.38
C LEU A 25 7.81 7.81 2.39
N ILE A 26 7.33 7.95 1.15
CA ILE A 26 7.51 6.97 0.08
C ILE A 26 9.01 6.71 -0.16
N THR A 27 9.79 7.78 -0.29
CA THR A 27 11.24 7.67 -0.51
C THR A 27 11.94 6.97 0.66
N SER A 28 11.55 7.28 1.89
CA SER A 28 12.10 6.62 3.08
C SER A 28 11.75 5.14 3.11
N LEU A 29 10.48 4.78 2.91
CA LEU A 29 10.04 3.38 2.92
C LEU A 29 10.74 2.57 1.83
N ILE A 30 10.85 3.10 0.61
CA ILE A 30 11.57 2.42 -0.47
C ILE A 30 13.05 2.22 -0.07
N GLY A 31 13.70 3.25 0.48
CA GLY A 31 15.09 3.16 0.96
C GLY A 31 15.28 2.08 2.02
N ASP A 32 14.35 2.00 2.98
CA ASP A 32 14.43 1.06 4.10
C ASP A 32 14.17 -0.41 3.67
N TYR A 33 13.30 -0.63 2.67
CA TYR A 33 12.83 -1.97 2.30
C TYR A 33 13.29 -2.46 0.93
N GLN A 34 13.98 -1.65 0.12
CA GLN A 34 14.43 -2.01 -1.23
C GLN A 34 15.28 -3.29 -1.32
N ALA A 35 15.92 -3.71 -0.22
CA ALA A 35 16.69 -4.94 -0.18
C ALA A 35 15.82 -6.20 -0.37
N GLY A 36 14.52 -6.12 0.00
CA GLY A 36 13.53 -7.16 -0.20
C GLY A 36 12.83 -7.13 -1.56
N PHE A 37 13.04 -6.07 -2.36
CA PHE A 37 12.39 -5.92 -3.66
C PHE A 37 13.03 -6.79 -4.73
N HIS A 38 12.21 -7.16 -5.72
CA HIS A 38 12.71 -7.76 -6.96
C HIS A 38 13.59 -6.77 -7.74
N LYS A 39 14.34 -7.33 -8.67
CA LYS A 39 15.14 -6.53 -9.60
C LYS A 39 14.84 -6.98 -11.04
N PRO A 40 14.20 -6.13 -11.83
CA PRO A 40 13.72 -4.77 -11.55
C PRO A 40 12.43 -4.76 -10.70
N PRO A 41 12.23 -3.79 -9.78
CA PRO A 41 11.03 -3.71 -8.96
C PRO A 41 9.83 -3.19 -9.75
N VAL A 42 8.63 -3.62 -9.32
CA VAL A 42 7.34 -3.14 -9.87
C VAL A 42 6.58 -2.42 -8.77
N PHE A 43 6.33 -1.13 -8.99
CA PHE A 43 5.55 -0.28 -8.10
C PHE A 43 4.18 0.02 -8.70
N VAL A 44 3.18 0.14 -7.85
CA VAL A 44 1.80 0.46 -8.26
C VAL A 44 1.24 1.57 -7.36
N GLU A 45 0.50 2.49 -7.96
CA GLU A 45 -0.20 3.56 -7.26
C GLU A 45 -1.63 3.67 -7.80
N THR A 46 -2.61 3.85 -6.90
CA THR A 46 -3.97 4.25 -7.27
C THR A 46 -4.22 5.69 -6.81
N GLY A 47 -4.64 6.56 -7.73
CA GLY A 47 -4.70 8.01 -7.54
C GLY A 47 -3.36 8.68 -7.79
N SER A 48 -3.11 9.10 -9.03
CA SER A 48 -1.87 9.78 -9.42
C SER A 48 -1.71 11.12 -8.68
N GLY A 49 -0.49 11.51 -8.36
CA GLY A 49 -0.21 12.76 -7.65
C GLY A 49 1.30 13.10 -7.59
N LEU A 50 1.70 13.94 -6.65
CA LEU A 50 3.12 14.19 -6.39
C LEU A 50 3.85 12.93 -5.91
N SER A 51 3.14 11.98 -5.33
CA SER A 51 3.61 10.63 -5.01
C SER A 51 4.10 9.87 -6.24
N THR A 52 3.42 10.03 -7.38
CA THR A 52 3.81 9.44 -8.67
C THR A 52 5.23 9.84 -9.06
N VAL A 53 5.61 11.11 -8.86
CA VAL A 53 6.95 11.61 -9.17
C VAL A 53 8.00 10.98 -8.24
N ALA A 54 7.68 10.85 -6.94
CA ALA A 54 8.57 10.22 -5.98
C ALA A 54 8.78 8.73 -6.29
N LEU A 55 7.70 8.02 -6.62
CA LEU A 55 7.73 6.61 -7.03
C LEU A 55 8.53 6.44 -8.33
N ALA A 56 8.31 7.30 -9.33
CA ALA A 56 9.02 7.25 -10.62
C ALA A 56 10.52 7.42 -10.44
N LYS A 57 10.94 8.41 -9.64
CA LYS A 57 12.34 8.64 -9.33
C LYS A 57 12.97 7.43 -8.64
N ALA A 58 12.29 6.85 -7.67
CA ALA A 58 12.79 5.68 -6.95
C ALA A 58 12.85 4.44 -7.86
N ALA A 59 11.80 4.19 -8.65
CA ALA A 59 11.77 3.08 -9.60
C ALA A 59 12.87 3.23 -10.65
N GLY A 60 13.03 4.42 -11.25
CA GLY A 60 14.09 4.69 -12.24
C GLY A 60 15.48 4.43 -11.68
N ALA A 61 15.76 4.84 -10.43
CA ALA A 61 17.03 4.58 -9.76
C ALA A 61 17.31 3.08 -9.54
N LEU A 62 16.27 2.26 -9.43
CA LEU A 62 16.36 0.80 -9.23
C LEU A 62 16.19 0.01 -10.54
N GLY A 63 16.05 0.68 -11.68
CA GLY A 63 15.79 0.06 -13.00
C GLY A 63 14.39 -0.54 -13.11
N GLY A 64 13.46 -0.14 -12.25
CA GLY A 64 12.09 -0.64 -12.17
C GLY A 64 11.08 0.22 -12.92
N VAL A 65 9.79 -0.07 -12.68
CA VAL A 65 8.65 0.62 -13.31
C VAL A 65 7.59 0.97 -12.27
N VAL A 66 6.78 2.00 -12.60
CA VAL A 66 5.60 2.42 -11.83
C VAL A 66 4.37 2.33 -12.71
N TYR A 67 3.33 1.66 -12.23
CA TYR A 67 1.98 1.77 -12.78
C TYR A 67 1.19 2.76 -11.94
N SER A 68 0.78 3.88 -12.52
CA SER A 68 -0.01 4.91 -11.85
C SER A 68 -1.41 4.97 -12.46
N CYS A 69 -2.42 4.65 -11.65
CA CYS A 69 -3.83 4.55 -12.07
C CYS A 69 -4.58 5.84 -11.73
N ASP A 70 -5.15 6.51 -12.71
CA ASP A 70 -6.02 7.68 -12.52
C ASP A 70 -7.05 7.78 -13.65
N TYR A 71 -8.14 8.50 -13.42
CA TYR A 71 -9.15 8.78 -14.43
C TYR A 71 -9.06 10.21 -15.00
N ASN A 72 -8.19 11.06 -14.45
CA ASN A 72 -8.08 12.48 -14.81
C ASN A 72 -6.92 12.73 -15.77
N ASP A 73 -7.23 12.88 -17.07
CA ASP A 73 -6.25 13.11 -18.14
C ASP A 73 -5.45 14.39 -17.98
N GLU A 74 -6.06 15.48 -17.48
CA GLU A 74 -5.36 16.77 -17.29
C GLU A 74 -4.30 16.63 -16.20
N LYS A 75 -4.66 15.96 -15.10
CA LYS A 75 -3.75 15.67 -14.00
C LYS A 75 -2.57 14.81 -14.46
N VAL A 76 -2.86 13.74 -15.20
CA VAL A 76 -1.81 12.86 -15.77
C VAL A 76 -0.90 13.63 -16.73
N SER A 77 -1.45 14.50 -17.56
CA SER A 77 -0.66 15.34 -18.48
C SER A 77 0.27 16.29 -17.72
N ALA A 78 -0.19 16.91 -16.65
CA ALA A 78 0.63 17.74 -15.78
C ALA A 78 1.75 16.94 -15.08
N LEU A 79 1.45 15.73 -14.63
CA LEU A 79 2.42 14.85 -13.99
C LEU A 79 3.50 14.36 -14.95
N LYS A 80 3.18 14.10 -16.21
CA LYS A 80 4.19 13.77 -17.25
C LYS A 80 5.22 14.89 -17.41
N VAL A 81 4.77 16.13 -17.33
CA VAL A 81 5.68 17.29 -17.37
C VAL A 81 6.50 17.39 -16.08
N ALA A 82 5.87 17.21 -14.93
CA ALA A 82 6.52 17.32 -13.63
C ALA A 82 7.57 16.21 -13.39
N ALA A 83 7.34 15.00 -13.91
CA ALA A 83 8.26 13.87 -13.79
C ALA A 83 9.53 14.05 -14.64
N GLY A 84 9.50 14.90 -15.69
CA GLY A 84 10.65 15.12 -16.54
C GLY A 84 11.22 13.83 -17.13
N ASN A 85 12.49 13.56 -16.93
CA ASN A 85 13.15 12.35 -17.45
C ASN A 85 12.65 11.06 -16.77
N ASP A 86 12.16 11.13 -15.54
CA ASP A 86 11.66 9.98 -14.77
C ASP A 86 10.31 9.47 -15.32
N VAL A 87 9.66 10.22 -16.24
CA VAL A 87 8.42 9.79 -16.92
C VAL A 87 8.59 8.46 -17.66
N ALA A 88 9.79 8.13 -18.10
CA ALA A 88 10.09 6.88 -18.79
C ALA A 88 9.86 5.63 -17.89
N ALA A 89 9.90 5.81 -16.56
CA ALA A 89 9.61 4.75 -15.62
C ALA A 89 8.11 4.60 -15.29
N ILE A 90 7.23 5.49 -15.84
CA ILE A 90 5.81 5.52 -15.47
C ILE A 90 4.93 4.96 -16.59
N HIS A 91 4.08 4.00 -16.25
CA HIS A 91 2.98 3.49 -17.06
C HIS A 91 1.65 4.02 -16.52
N PHE A 92 1.11 5.07 -17.10
CA PHE A 92 -0.20 5.58 -16.71
C PHE A 92 -1.31 4.66 -17.19
N GLN A 93 -2.17 4.24 -16.27
CA GLN A 93 -3.37 3.43 -16.53
C GLN A 93 -4.60 4.32 -16.34
N MET A 94 -5.24 4.69 -17.46
CA MET A 94 -6.42 5.56 -17.42
C MET A 94 -7.68 4.75 -17.17
N GLY A 95 -8.52 5.22 -16.24
CA GLY A 95 -9.83 4.67 -15.94
C GLY A 95 -10.01 4.24 -14.49
N ASP A 96 -10.93 3.32 -14.26
CA ASP A 96 -11.23 2.77 -12.92
C ASP A 96 -10.02 2.01 -12.35
N SER A 97 -9.72 2.28 -11.08
CA SER A 97 -8.55 1.68 -10.42
C SER A 97 -8.67 0.17 -10.25
N LEU A 98 -9.88 -0.35 -10.00
CA LEU A 98 -10.10 -1.80 -9.86
C LEU A 98 -9.82 -2.53 -11.18
N ASP A 99 -10.25 -1.98 -12.30
CA ASP A 99 -10.01 -2.56 -13.62
C ASP A 99 -8.53 -2.46 -14.01
N SER A 100 -7.89 -1.34 -13.69
CA SER A 100 -6.45 -1.13 -13.90
C SER A 100 -5.63 -2.11 -13.07
N LEU A 101 -5.96 -2.27 -11.79
CA LEU A 101 -5.26 -3.20 -10.89
C LEU A 101 -5.41 -4.66 -11.32
N ARG A 102 -6.60 -5.08 -11.82
CA ARG A 102 -6.78 -6.44 -12.37
C ARG A 102 -5.81 -6.70 -13.52
N LYS A 103 -5.72 -5.77 -14.48
CA LYS A 103 -4.79 -5.87 -15.61
C LYS A 103 -3.34 -5.96 -15.14
N ILE A 104 -2.94 -5.12 -14.16
CA ILE A 104 -1.58 -5.12 -13.61
C ILE A 104 -1.30 -6.43 -12.89
N ALA A 105 -2.23 -6.93 -12.07
CA ALA A 105 -2.10 -8.17 -11.33
C ALA A 105 -2.10 -9.42 -12.25
N ASP A 106 -2.64 -9.31 -13.46
CA ASP A 106 -2.57 -10.38 -14.47
C ASP A 106 -1.27 -10.33 -15.28
N MET A 107 -0.60 -9.17 -15.35
CA MET A 107 0.71 -9.02 -16.01
C MET A 107 1.89 -9.35 -15.10
N HIS A 108 1.71 -9.25 -13.78
CA HIS A 108 2.80 -9.36 -12.82
C HIS A 108 2.43 -10.31 -11.67
N ASP A 109 3.20 -11.37 -11.51
CA ASP A 109 3.07 -12.30 -10.38
C ASP A 109 3.54 -11.67 -9.07
N ARG A 110 4.19 -10.49 -9.14
CA ARG A 110 4.78 -9.84 -7.99
C ARG A 110 4.78 -8.32 -8.12
N LEU A 111 4.39 -7.67 -7.02
CA LEU A 111 4.44 -6.24 -6.82
C LEU A 111 5.27 -5.96 -5.56
N ASP A 112 6.20 -4.99 -5.65
CA ASP A 112 7.14 -4.72 -4.56
C ASP A 112 6.69 -3.55 -3.68
N PHE A 113 6.03 -2.56 -4.27
CA PHE A 113 5.47 -1.42 -3.55
C PHE A 113 4.10 -1.06 -4.11
N VAL A 114 3.07 -1.02 -3.26
CA VAL A 114 1.72 -0.63 -3.65
C VAL A 114 1.26 0.54 -2.77
N PHE A 115 0.83 1.64 -3.40
CA PHE A 115 0.27 2.81 -2.72
C PHE A 115 -1.20 2.99 -3.10
N LEU A 116 -2.10 2.87 -2.12
CA LEU A 116 -3.53 3.00 -2.29
C LEU A 116 -3.99 4.41 -1.86
N ASP A 117 -4.26 5.26 -2.85
CA ASP A 117 -4.68 6.66 -2.65
C ASP A 117 -5.78 7.11 -3.62
N SER A 118 -6.64 6.22 -4.09
CA SER A 118 -7.72 6.56 -5.02
C SER A 118 -8.93 7.22 -4.33
N ALA A 119 -10.04 6.52 -4.24
CA ALA A 119 -11.29 7.01 -3.68
C ALA A 119 -11.26 7.13 -2.15
N ALA A 120 -11.98 8.10 -1.61
CA ALA A 120 -12.17 8.30 -0.17
C ALA A 120 -13.17 7.26 0.43
N SER A 121 -12.94 5.98 0.18
CA SER A 121 -13.83 4.87 0.55
C SER A 121 -13.07 3.68 1.09
N ALA A 122 -13.35 3.29 2.34
CA ALA A 122 -12.72 2.12 2.96
C ALA A 122 -13.03 0.82 2.21
N THR A 123 -14.25 0.66 1.72
CA THR A 123 -14.65 -0.51 0.92
C THR A 123 -13.93 -0.56 -0.42
N HIS A 124 -13.77 0.59 -1.08
CA HIS A 124 -13.06 0.66 -2.36
C HIS A 124 -11.57 0.32 -2.16
N THR A 125 -10.93 0.91 -1.15
CA THR A 125 -9.52 0.61 -0.80
C THR A 125 -9.32 -0.87 -0.46
N PHE A 126 -10.25 -1.49 0.25
CA PHE A 126 -10.18 -2.92 0.53
C PHE A 126 -10.33 -3.77 -0.74
N ARG A 127 -11.19 -3.39 -1.68
CA ARG A 127 -11.32 -4.06 -3.00
C ARG A 127 -10.04 -3.92 -3.81
N GLU A 128 -9.42 -2.75 -3.83
CA GLU A 128 -8.12 -2.54 -4.49
C GLU A 128 -7.06 -3.48 -3.91
N PHE A 129 -6.94 -3.54 -2.59
CA PHE A 129 -6.04 -4.45 -1.90
C PHE A 129 -6.30 -5.91 -2.26
N SER A 130 -7.57 -6.36 -2.24
CA SER A 130 -7.94 -7.75 -2.53
C SER A 130 -7.51 -8.21 -3.93
N ILE A 131 -7.44 -7.29 -4.90
CA ILE A 131 -6.96 -7.59 -6.25
C ILE A 131 -5.44 -7.83 -6.25
N VAL A 132 -4.68 -7.00 -5.53
CA VAL A 132 -3.21 -7.02 -5.58
C VAL A 132 -2.58 -7.92 -4.52
N GLU A 133 -3.32 -8.36 -3.51
CA GLU A 133 -2.79 -9.13 -2.37
C GLU A 133 -2.03 -10.38 -2.82
N ARG A 134 -2.54 -11.09 -3.82
CA ARG A 134 -1.88 -12.28 -4.40
C ARG A 134 -0.49 -11.99 -4.98
N CYS A 135 -0.26 -10.76 -5.42
CA CYS A 135 1.00 -10.31 -6.01
C CYS A 135 1.96 -9.72 -4.97
N LEU A 136 1.50 -9.46 -3.74
CA LEU A 136 2.33 -8.96 -2.66
C LEU A 136 3.06 -10.14 -2.00
N GLN A 137 4.32 -10.34 -2.34
CA GLN A 137 5.16 -11.38 -1.78
C GLN A 137 5.91 -10.90 -0.52
N PRO A 138 6.53 -11.78 0.29
CA PRO A 138 7.40 -11.36 1.39
C PRO A 138 8.44 -10.32 0.95
N GLY A 139 8.57 -9.26 1.74
CA GLY A 139 9.38 -8.08 1.40
C GLY A 139 8.59 -6.95 0.73
N ALA A 140 7.38 -7.20 0.22
CA ALA A 140 6.56 -6.15 -0.38
C ALA A 140 6.06 -5.14 0.67
N VAL A 141 5.90 -3.89 0.24
CA VAL A 141 5.37 -2.78 1.03
C VAL A 141 4.03 -2.33 0.47
N LEU A 142 3.02 -2.30 1.32
CA LEU A 142 1.72 -1.68 1.06
C LEU A 142 1.62 -0.37 1.86
N LEU A 143 1.34 0.74 1.19
CA LEU A 143 1.09 2.05 1.81
C LEU A 143 -0.35 2.46 1.56
N ILE A 144 -1.03 2.94 2.60
CA ILE A 144 -2.45 3.34 2.54
C ILE A 144 -2.55 4.78 3.01
N ASP A 145 -3.08 5.65 2.15
CA ASP A 145 -3.36 7.04 2.50
C ASP A 145 -4.64 7.16 3.35
N ASN A 146 -4.75 8.26 4.09
CA ASN A 146 -5.88 8.53 4.99
C ASN A 146 -6.21 7.32 5.91
N ALA A 147 -5.17 6.72 6.47
CA ALA A 147 -5.26 5.56 7.33
C ALA A 147 -4.51 5.80 8.64
N ALA A 148 -5.00 5.25 9.75
CA ALA A 148 -4.36 5.33 11.05
C ALA A 148 -4.54 4.02 11.81
N LEU A 149 -3.64 3.76 12.76
CA LEU A 149 -3.80 2.64 13.69
C LEU A 149 -4.98 2.92 14.63
N PRO A 150 -5.68 1.89 15.11
CA PRO A 150 -6.86 2.04 15.98
C PRO A 150 -6.59 2.90 17.24
N GLU A 151 -5.40 2.80 17.81
CA GLU A 151 -5.00 3.52 19.02
C GLU A 151 -4.73 5.01 18.78
N GLU A 152 -4.46 5.40 17.54
CA GLU A 152 -4.16 6.78 17.15
C GLU A 152 -5.41 7.59 16.82
N THR A 153 -6.55 6.91 16.63
CA THR A 153 -7.81 7.55 16.26
C THR A 153 -8.78 7.67 17.41
N ARG A 154 -8.82 8.84 18.02
CA ARG A 154 -9.90 9.20 18.98
C ARG A 154 -11.21 9.55 18.28
N VAL A 155 -11.17 9.86 16.99
CA VAL A 155 -12.33 10.22 16.18
C VAL A 155 -12.34 9.33 14.94
N LEU A 156 -13.37 8.50 14.81
CA LEU A 156 -13.64 7.72 13.61
C LEU A 156 -14.09 8.69 12.51
N SER A 157 -13.16 9.16 11.69
CA SER A 157 -13.52 9.86 10.47
C SER A 157 -14.19 8.87 9.51
N PRO A 158 -15.40 9.16 9.00
CA PRO A 158 -16.07 8.27 8.04
C PRO A 158 -15.31 8.14 6.71
N VAL A 159 -14.37 9.03 6.44
CA VAL A 159 -13.61 9.13 5.17
C VAL A 159 -12.29 8.37 5.23
N ARG A 160 -11.93 7.73 6.34
CA ARG A 160 -10.63 7.05 6.46
C ARG A 160 -10.62 5.76 5.65
N LYS A 161 -9.75 5.73 4.64
CA LYS A 161 -9.57 4.61 3.71
C LYS A 161 -9.14 3.33 4.41
N GLY A 162 -8.29 3.43 5.44
CA GLY A 162 -7.78 2.29 6.19
C GLY A 162 -8.76 1.61 7.13
N LYS A 163 -9.99 2.11 7.28
CA LYS A 163 -10.95 1.64 8.30
C LYS A 163 -11.22 0.14 8.27
N ILE A 164 -11.25 -0.48 7.11
CA ILE A 164 -11.44 -1.94 6.96
C ILE A 164 -10.08 -2.62 6.85
N LEU A 165 -9.26 -2.15 5.92
CA LEU A 165 -8.01 -2.80 5.55
C LEU A 165 -6.99 -2.86 6.68
N VAL A 166 -6.86 -1.79 7.48
CA VAL A 166 -5.89 -1.78 8.60
C VAL A 166 -6.23 -2.85 9.63
N HIS A 167 -7.51 -3.06 9.94
CA HIS A 167 -7.91 -4.12 10.87
C HIS A 167 -7.62 -5.52 10.32
N TYR A 168 -7.84 -5.74 9.03
CA TYR A 168 -7.49 -6.98 8.35
C TYR A 168 -5.98 -7.25 8.43
N LEU A 169 -5.15 -6.25 8.13
CA LEU A 169 -3.69 -6.37 8.18
C LEU A 169 -3.18 -6.65 9.60
N LEU A 170 -3.73 -5.97 10.62
CA LEU A 170 -3.38 -6.18 12.02
C LEU A 170 -3.76 -7.56 12.54
N ALA A 171 -4.81 -8.16 12.01
CA ALA A 171 -5.24 -9.50 12.38
C ALA A 171 -4.38 -10.61 11.73
N SER A 172 -3.62 -10.28 10.71
CA SER A 172 -2.82 -11.24 9.95
C SER A 172 -1.38 -11.35 10.51
N PRO A 173 -0.86 -12.56 10.75
CA PRO A 173 0.49 -12.75 11.30
C PRO A 173 1.61 -12.48 10.28
N VAL A 174 1.27 -12.28 9.00
CA VAL A 174 2.25 -12.05 7.94
C VAL A 174 2.49 -10.56 7.64
N TRP A 175 1.77 -9.65 8.31
CA TRP A 175 1.91 -8.22 8.10
C TRP A 175 2.46 -7.51 9.33
N GLU A 176 3.55 -6.77 9.16
CA GLU A 176 3.98 -5.74 10.12
C GLU A 176 3.32 -4.41 9.73
N VAL A 177 2.53 -3.83 10.64
CA VAL A 177 1.71 -2.64 10.36
C VAL A 177 2.21 -1.46 11.18
N VAL A 178 2.51 -0.35 10.50
CA VAL A 178 3.12 0.85 11.12
C VAL A 178 2.37 2.12 10.70
N GLY A 179 1.95 2.92 11.67
CA GLY A 179 1.34 4.24 11.44
C GLY A 179 2.39 5.34 11.25
N TYR A 180 2.11 6.26 10.32
CA TYR A 180 2.94 7.42 10.03
C TYR A 180 2.10 8.70 10.02
N PRO A 181 2.35 9.65 10.95
CA PRO A 181 1.74 10.97 10.84
C PRO A 181 2.32 11.72 9.63
N THR A 182 1.45 12.28 8.81
CA THR A 182 1.81 13.12 7.66
C THR A 182 1.26 14.53 7.82
N ALA A 183 1.66 15.45 6.94
CA ALA A 183 1.16 16.83 6.96
C ALA A 183 -0.32 16.85 6.58
N GLY A 184 -1.19 16.97 7.59
CA GLY A 184 -2.64 17.09 7.42
C GLY A 184 -3.43 15.80 7.65
N ASP A 185 -2.78 14.62 7.68
CA ASP A 185 -3.43 13.34 7.96
C ASP A 185 -2.41 12.28 8.47
N SER A 186 -2.72 11.02 8.25
CA SER A 186 -1.86 9.89 8.57
C SER A 186 -1.90 8.84 7.47
N MET A 187 -0.83 8.09 7.36
CA MET A 187 -0.71 6.91 6.49
C MET A 187 -0.38 5.68 7.31
N VAL A 188 -0.75 4.53 6.79
CA VAL A 188 -0.33 3.24 7.34
C VAL A 188 0.48 2.50 6.28
N ALA A 189 1.67 2.05 6.66
CA ALA A 189 2.46 1.11 5.89
C ALA A 189 2.31 -0.29 6.47
N ALA A 190 2.21 -1.28 5.61
CA ALA A 190 2.24 -2.69 5.97
C ALA A 190 3.33 -3.40 5.17
N ILE A 191 4.19 -4.11 5.86
CA ILE A 191 5.30 -4.85 5.28
C ILE A 191 4.96 -6.34 5.35
N LYS A 192 5.03 -7.04 4.23
CA LYS A 192 4.75 -8.47 4.19
C LYS A 192 5.97 -9.28 4.59
N HIS A 193 5.77 -10.19 5.51
CA HIS A 193 6.78 -11.15 5.97
C HIS A 193 6.46 -12.57 5.50
N GLU A 194 7.43 -13.45 5.64
CA GLU A 194 7.21 -14.89 5.47
C GLU A 194 6.16 -15.39 6.47
N LYS A 195 5.36 -16.37 6.06
CA LYS A 195 4.38 -17.01 6.95
C LYS A 195 5.15 -17.67 8.10
N PRO A 196 4.83 -17.36 9.37
CA PRO A 196 5.48 -18.01 10.50
C PRO A 196 5.24 -19.52 10.49
N GLU A 197 6.26 -20.32 10.82
CA GLU A 197 6.16 -21.80 10.88
C GLU A 197 5.03 -22.31 11.81
N TYR A 198 4.70 -21.53 12.85
CA TYR A 198 3.63 -21.83 13.80
C TYR A 198 2.24 -21.34 13.37
N ALA A 199 2.14 -20.68 12.22
CA ALA A 199 0.85 -20.28 11.69
C ALA A 199 0.09 -21.54 11.28
N ASP A 200 -0.88 -21.91 12.13
CA ASP A 200 -1.68 -23.11 11.97
C ASP A 200 -2.43 -23.07 10.63
N SER A 201 -2.23 -24.10 9.82
CA SER A 201 -2.90 -24.27 8.52
C SER A 201 -4.44 -24.29 8.63
N ARG A 202 -5.00 -24.53 9.83
CA ARG A 202 -6.44 -24.46 10.09
C ARG A 202 -7.03 -23.06 9.99
N TYR A 203 -6.19 -22.03 10.03
CA TYR A 203 -6.57 -20.64 9.83
C TYR A 203 -6.10 -20.15 8.47
N GLU A 204 -5.99 -21.05 7.49
CA GLU A 204 -5.62 -20.65 6.14
C GLU A 204 -6.64 -19.65 5.59
N HIS A 205 -6.07 -18.69 4.92
CA HIS A 205 -6.65 -17.47 4.37
C HIS A 205 -7.98 -17.67 3.62
N SER A 206 -8.20 -18.83 3.00
CA SER A 206 -9.39 -19.14 2.20
C SER A 206 -10.68 -19.10 3.04
N GLU A 207 -10.71 -19.74 4.22
CA GLU A 207 -11.94 -19.78 5.01
C GLU A 207 -12.32 -18.42 5.59
N TYR A 208 -11.33 -17.59 5.94
CA TYR A 208 -11.58 -16.25 6.47
C TYR A 208 -12.01 -15.28 5.37
N VAL A 209 -11.37 -15.34 4.19
CA VAL A 209 -11.71 -14.50 3.03
C VAL A 209 -13.07 -14.90 2.48
N ASP A 210 -13.38 -16.18 2.38
CA ASP A 210 -14.68 -16.67 1.90
C ASP A 210 -15.81 -16.27 2.85
N HIS A 211 -15.61 -16.37 4.16
CA HIS A 211 -16.58 -15.93 5.13
C HIS A 211 -16.82 -14.41 5.12
N TRP A 212 -15.77 -13.61 4.96
CA TRP A 212 -15.89 -12.15 4.81
C TRP A 212 -16.54 -11.77 3.48
N ASN A 213 -16.21 -12.43 2.38
CA ASN A 213 -16.86 -12.20 1.09
C ASN A 213 -18.36 -12.53 1.15
N GLU A 214 -18.74 -13.63 1.80
CA GLU A 214 -20.15 -13.96 2.04
C GLU A 214 -20.88 -12.90 2.88
N LEU A 215 -20.25 -12.32 3.88
CA LEU A 215 -20.84 -11.26 4.69
C LEU A 215 -20.98 -9.96 3.89
N PHE A 216 -19.99 -9.59 3.09
CA PHE A 216 -20.03 -8.40 2.26
C PHE A 216 -21.06 -8.53 1.13
N ASP A 217 -21.18 -9.68 0.50
CA ASP A 217 -22.17 -9.91 -0.56
C ASP A 217 -23.61 -9.85 0.00
N LYS A 218 -23.82 -10.29 1.23
CA LYS A 218 -25.13 -10.21 1.91
C LYS A 218 -25.52 -8.77 2.30
N GLU A 219 -24.54 -7.91 2.61
CA GLU A 219 -24.81 -6.50 2.97
C GLU A 219 -24.95 -5.58 1.75
N LEU A 220 -24.37 -5.93 0.61
CA LEU A 220 -24.46 -5.15 -0.64
C LEU A 220 -25.78 -5.39 -1.42
N VAL A 221 -26.58 -6.37 -1.03
CA VAL A 221 -27.87 -6.72 -1.65
C VAL A 221 -29.08 -6.13 -0.88
N ARG A 222 -28.83 -5.37 0.18
CA ARG A 222 -29.85 -4.61 0.91
C ARG A 222 -29.64 -3.12 0.73
#